data_91989a893383b011b94c4cc492a68d67
#
_entry.id   91989a893383b011b94c4cc492a68d67
#
_cell.length_a   1.000
_cell.length_b   1.000
_cell.length_c   1.000
_cell.angle_alpha   90.00
_cell.angle_beta   90.00
_cell.angle_gamma   90.00
#
_symmetry.space_group_name_H-M   'P 1'
#
loop_
_entity.id
_entity.type
_entity.pdbx_description
1 polymer ?
#
loop_
_entity_poly.entity_id
_entity_poly.type
_entity_poly.pdbx_seq_one_letter_code
_entity_poly.pdbx_strand_id
1 'polypeptide(L)'
;MKKLLTTAAICALATGLAHSTETATPSPTPAASDPKITVASYYFGNYHPGDSRNTKNKGPEWSEWELIKAAKPRFPGHQQPKVPLWGYGDESDPKVMAQKIDAAADHGIDAFIFDWYYYNDGPFLERPIDIGFLKAPNNNRIKFAFMWANHDWEEIQPYKRGTPRKLLFPGPVTPEAFDKIGDRLIKEYFSHPSYWRIDGKPYFSFYDLTSLLKSFGSVEATRAALDKFRAKATAAGFPGLHLNAVVWGNAILPSEKVPADPVKLVKDLGFDSVTSYVWIHHCALPQLQTDYNQARDGYFRYWDGAKDKFGVPYFPNVTMGWDPSPRAHQDDAYGNFGYPFTNTISGNTPERFKEALELTKKRLLANPTGPRILNINCWNEWTEGSHLEPDTVNGMRYLEAVRDVFASGPESKK
;
A
#
# COMPACT_ATOMS: atom_id res chain seq x y z
N MET A 1 3.89 56.20 91.61
CA MET A 1 5.07 55.66 92.31
C MET A 1 5.79 54.71 91.38
N LYS A 2 7.04 55.06 91.10
CA LYS A 2 7.92 54.48 90.08
C LYS A 2 8.50 53.13 90.57
N LYS A 3 8.61 52.14 89.69
CA LYS A 3 9.59 51.05 89.81
C LYS A 3 10.28 50.83 88.54
N LEU A 4 11.61 51.03 88.55
CA LEU A 4 12.58 50.64 87.58
C LEU A 4 12.69 49.09 87.54
N LEU A 5 12.87 48.56 86.38
CA LEU A 5 13.39 47.20 86.15
C LEU A 5 14.44 47.22 85.06
N THR A 6 15.59 46.76 85.46
CA THR A 6 16.83 46.65 84.69
C THR A 6 16.77 45.50 83.74
N THR A 7 17.17 45.71 82.48
CA THR A 7 17.25 44.65 81.47
C THR A 7 18.68 44.25 81.32
N ALA A 8 18.96 42.95 81.52
CA ALA A 8 20.26 42.32 81.26
C ALA A 8 20.31 41.84 79.76
N ALA A 9 21.39 42.22 79.05
CA ALA A 9 21.66 41.79 77.69
C ALA A 9 22.37 40.45 77.72
N ILE A 10 21.82 39.46 77.02
CA ILE A 10 22.49 38.20 76.73
C ILE A 10 22.95 38.19 75.21
N CYS A 11 24.25 38.17 75.02
CA CYS A 11 24.82 37.96 73.69
C CYS A 11 24.66 36.45 73.31
N ALA A 12 23.93 36.15 72.23
CA ALA A 12 23.95 34.84 71.64
C ALA A 12 24.78 34.87 70.33
N LEU A 13 25.83 34.09 70.30
CA LEU A 13 26.60 33.80 69.07
C LEU A 13 25.72 32.92 68.13
N ALA A 14 25.37 33.43 66.98
CA ALA A 14 24.75 32.64 65.90
C ALA A 14 25.85 32.08 65.00
N THR A 15 26.06 30.74 65.06
CA THR A 15 26.83 29.97 64.03
C THR A 15 25.97 29.81 62.82
N GLY A 16 26.31 30.50 61.71
CA GLY A 16 25.66 30.39 60.41
C GLY A 16 26.01 29.04 59.76
N LEU A 17 25.00 28.16 59.65
CA LEU A 17 25.04 27.04 58.72
C LEU A 17 24.63 27.55 57.32
N ALA A 18 25.62 27.61 56.42
CA ALA A 18 25.32 27.86 54.98
C ALA A 18 24.62 26.63 54.41
N HIS A 19 23.30 26.78 54.11
CA HIS A 19 22.60 25.81 53.27
C HIS A 19 22.95 26.08 51.78
N SER A 20 23.75 25.19 51.18
CA SER A 20 23.91 25.17 49.72
C SER A 20 22.59 24.67 49.11
N THR A 21 21.84 25.55 48.48
CA THR A 21 20.73 25.17 47.60
C THR A 21 21.31 24.59 46.33
N GLU A 22 21.36 23.26 46.23
CA GLU A 22 21.52 22.57 44.94
C GLU A 22 20.34 22.93 44.05
N THR A 23 20.60 23.72 43.02
CA THR A 23 19.66 23.93 41.93
C THR A 23 19.51 22.62 41.17
N ALA A 24 18.38 21.92 41.40
CA ALA A 24 18.01 20.75 40.62
C ALA A 24 17.92 21.13 39.12
N THR A 25 18.81 20.59 38.31
CA THR A 25 18.74 20.66 36.85
C THR A 25 17.41 20.06 36.42
N PRO A 26 16.58 20.75 35.61
CA PRO A 26 15.33 20.19 35.15
C PRO A 26 15.63 18.93 34.34
N SER A 27 15.00 17.81 34.68
CA SER A 27 15.04 16.57 33.91
C SER A 27 14.62 16.88 32.48
N PRO A 28 15.30 16.36 31.46
CA PRO A 28 14.91 16.59 30.07
C PRO A 28 13.49 16.09 29.88
N THR A 29 12.62 16.96 29.40
CA THR A 29 11.25 16.60 28.98
C THR A 29 11.38 15.45 27.96
N PRO A 30 10.65 14.35 28.09
CA PRO A 30 10.67 13.28 27.11
C PRO A 30 10.42 13.88 25.72
N ALA A 31 11.29 13.60 24.77
CA ALA A 31 11.08 14.04 23.40
C ALA A 31 9.71 13.50 22.96
N ALA A 32 8.86 14.38 22.45
CA ALA A 32 7.56 13.97 21.93
C ALA A 32 7.81 12.89 20.87
N SER A 33 7.17 11.74 21.01
CA SER A 33 7.30 10.66 20.03
C SER A 33 6.85 11.17 18.67
N ASP A 34 7.56 10.80 17.61
CA ASP A 34 7.16 11.11 16.23
C ASP A 34 5.69 10.72 16.02
N PRO A 35 4.90 11.58 15.38
CA PRO A 35 3.51 11.24 15.12
C PRO A 35 3.45 10.00 14.22
N LYS A 36 2.53 9.07 14.55
CA LYS A 36 2.37 7.78 13.86
C LYS A 36 2.15 7.98 12.36
N ILE A 37 2.88 7.21 11.56
CA ILE A 37 2.64 7.03 10.12
C ILE A 37 1.87 5.73 9.95
N THR A 38 0.75 5.76 9.22
CA THR A 38 0.03 4.55 8.81
C THR A 38 0.72 3.94 7.61
N VAL A 39 1.13 2.68 7.73
CA VAL A 39 1.78 1.91 6.66
C VAL A 39 0.77 0.91 6.11
N ALA A 40 0.36 1.11 4.87
CA ALA A 40 -0.49 0.17 4.14
C ALA A 40 0.32 -0.54 3.05
N SER A 41 -0.02 -1.77 2.72
CA SER A 41 0.59 -2.51 1.62
C SER A 41 -0.46 -3.05 0.68
N TYR A 42 -0.25 -2.88 -0.63
CA TYR A 42 -1.10 -3.51 -1.64
C TYR A 42 -0.97 -5.03 -1.56
N TYR A 43 -2.07 -5.73 -1.80
CA TYR A 43 -2.19 -7.18 -1.72
C TYR A 43 -2.85 -7.73 -2.98
N PHE A 44 -2.10 -8.46 -3.79
CA PHE A 44 -2.61 -9.08 -5.01
C PHE A 44 -3.10 -10.51 -4.73
N GLY A 45 -4.38 -10.77 -5.00
CA GLY A 45 -5.08 -11.97 -4.56
C GLY A 45 -5.16 -13.10 -5.60
N ASN A 46 -4.06 -13.51 -6.26
CA ASN A 46 -4.10 -14.54 -7.30
C ASN A 46 -3.24 -15.79 -7.00
N TYR A 47 -2.80 -15.95 -5.76
CA TYR A 47 -1.95 -17.08 -5.33
C TYR A 47 -2.74 -18.17 -4.60
N HIS A 48 -3.86 -18.55 -5.20
CA HIS A 48 -4.74 -19.63 -4.71
C HIS A 48 -5.39 -20.36 -5.88
N PRO A 49 -5.63 -21.69 -5.79
CA PRO A 49 -6.42 -22.43 -6.78
C PRO A 49 -7.94 -22.20 -6.57
N GLY A 50 -8.72 -22.71 -7.51
CA GLY A 50 -10.17 -22.83 -7.35
C GLY A 50 -10.97 -21.53 -7.55
N ASP A 51 -10.36 -20.43 -8.03
CA ASP A 51 -11.14 -19.33 -8.60
C ASP A 51 -11.87 -19.78 -9.85
N SER A 52 -13.16 -19.43 -9.97
CA SER A 52 -14.02 -19.94 -11.05
C SER A 52 -13.57 -19.50 -12.44
N ARG A 53 -13.06 -18.27 -12.57
CA ARG A 53 -12.58 -17.72 -13.85
C ARG A 53 -11.22 -18.29 -14.23
N ASN A 54 -10.30 -18.41 -13.27
CA ASN A 54 -9.03 -19.08 -13.48
C ASN A 54 -9.22 -20.56 -13.81
N THR A 55 -10.08 -21.26 -13.08
CA THR A 55 -10.43 -22.66 -13.35
C THR A 55 -10.91 -22.85 -14.78
N LYS A 56 -11.79 -21.98 -15.27
CA LYS A 56 -12.31 -22.02 -16.64
C LYS A 56 -11.23 -21.78 -17.69
N ASN A 57 -10.30 -20.86 -17.44
CA ASN A 57 -9.33 -20.40 -18.42
C ASN A 57 -7.99 -21.15 -18.35
N LYS A 58 -7.60 -21.65 -17.18
CA LYS A 58 -6.26 -22.21 -16.90
C LYS A 58 -6.31 -23.62 -16.27
N GLY A 59 -7.46 -24.05 -15.77
CA GLY A 59 -7.64 -25.33 -15.07
C GLY A 59 -7.81 -25.19 -13.54
N PRO A 60 -8.32 -26.23 -12.86
CA PRO A 60 -8.78 -26.12 -11.46
C PRO A 60 -7.66 -25.86 -10.44
N GLU A 61 -6.46 -26.37 -10.69
CA GLU A 61 -5.32 -26.26 -9.78
C GLU A 61 -4.42 -25.04 -10.08
N TRP A 62 -4.77 -24.26 -11.09
CA TRP A 62 -3.94 -23.13 -11.48
C TRP A 62 -4.00 -21.99 -10.45
N SER A 63 -2.84 -21.45 -10.12
CA SER A 63 -2.64 -20.17 -9.42
C SER A 63 -1.46 -19.45 -10.03
N GLU A 64 -1.25 -18.19 -9.71
CA GLU A 64 -0.12 -17.44 -10.26
C GLU A 64 1.25 -17.96 -9.78
N TRP A 65 1.27 -18.85 -8.77
CA TRP A 65 2.47 -19.60 -8.40
C TRP A 65 3.08 -20.41 -9.56
N GLU A 66 2.26 -20.84 -10.52
CA GLU A 66 2.76 -21.60 -11.67
C GLU A 66 3.71 -20.76 -12.54
N LEU A 67 3.50 -19.43 -12.61
CA LEU A 67 4.39 -18.53 -13.31
C LEU A 67 5.74 -18.36 -12.57
N ILE A 68 5.70 -18.29 -11.24
CA ILE A 68 6.90 -18.19 -10.41
C ILE A 68 7.72 -19.48 -10.51
N LYS A 69 7.08 -20.65 -10.40
CA LYS A 69 7.75 -21.96 -10.53
C LYS A 69 8.40 -22.15 -11.90
N ALA A 70 7.77 -21.63 -12.96
CA ALA A 70 8.25 -21.73 -14.33
C ALA A 70 9.32 -20.69 -14.69
N ALA A 71 9.49 -19.63 -13.91
CA ALA A 71 10.37 -18.52 -14.21
C ALA A 71 11.84 -18.97 -14.32
N LYS A 72 12.57 -18.37 -15.28
CA LYS A 72 13.98 -18.65 -15.55
C LYS A 72 14.77 -17.34 -15.56
N PRO A 73 16.09 -17.35 -15.28
CA PRO A 73 16.95 -16.21 -15.53
C PRO A 73 16.88 -15.78 -17.00
N ARG A 74 16.65 -14.49 -17.26
CA ARG A 74 16.42 -13.93 -18.60
C ARG A 74 17.65 -13.21 -19.16
N PHE A 75 18.60 -12.87 -18.28
CA PHE A 75 19.85 -12.19 -18.61
C PHE A 75 20.89 -12.48 -17.54
N PRO A 76 22.19 -12.19 -17.74
CA PRO A 76 23.22 -12.43 -16.74
C PRO A 76 22.93 -11.73 -15.41
N GLY A 77 23.04 -12.46 -14.30
CA GLY A 77 22.78 -11.95 -12.97
C GLY A 77 21.29 -11.84 -12.57
N HIS A 78 20.36 -12.22 -13.46
CA HIS A 78 18.94 -12.20 -13.16
C HIS A 78 18.56 -13.27 -12.12
N GLN A 79 17.92 -12.83 -11.04
CA GLN A 79 17.51 -13.70 -9.94
C GLN A 79 16.08 -14.20 -10.14
N GLN A 80 15.92 -15.28 -10.90
CA GLN A 80 14.68 -16.04 -11.07
C GLN A 80 15.00 -17.53 -11.08
N PRO A 81 14.09 -18.41 -10.62
CA PRO A 81 12.83 -18.07 -9.91
C PRO A 81 13.09 -17.50 -8.51
N LYS A 82 12.20 -16.63 -8.05
CA LYS A 82 12.13 -16.24 -6.64
C LYS A 82 11.31 -17.27 -5.88
N VAL A 83 11.86 -17.80 -4.80
CA VAL A 83 11.22 -18.90 -4.05
C VAL A 83 10.71 -18.37 -2.70
N PRO A 84 9.38 -18.50 -2.43
CA PRO A 84 8.82 -18.09 -1.15
C PRO A 84 9.45 -18.90 0.02
N LEU A 85 9.84 -18.20 1.09
CA LEU A 85 10.37 -18.86 2.29
C LEU A 85 9.33 -19.75 2.97
N TRP A 86 8.06 -19.36 2.90
CA TRP A 86 6.93 -20.10 3.47
C TRP A 86 6.33 -21.13 2.51
N GLY A 87 6.96 -21.35 1.34
CA GLY A 87 6.43 -22.19 0.29
C GLY A 87 5.30 -21.51 -0.52
N TYR A 88 4.77 -22.23 -1.48
CA TYR A 88 3.72 -21.77 -2.39
C TYR A 88 2.34 -21.96 -1.74
N GLY A 89 2.04 -21.15 -0.71
CA GLY A 89 0.83 -21.29 0.09
C GLY A 89 -0.44 -20.89 -0.67
N ASP A 90 -1.55 -21.55 -0.32
CA ASP A 90 -2.90 -21.16 -0.75
C ASP A 90 -3.41 -20.01 0.14
N GLU A 91 -3.46 -18.81 -0.38
CA GLU A 91 -3.89 -17.63 0.39
C GLU A 91 -5.40 -17.56 0.66
N SER A 92 -6.18 -18.49 0.13
CA SER A 92 -7.57 -18.69 0.54
C SER A 92 -7.68 -19.57 1.80
N ASP A 93 -6.59 -20.21 2.26
CA ASP A 93 -6.56 -20.88 3.57
C ASP A 93 -6.44 -19.85 4.69
N PRO A 94 -7.38 -19.81 5.66
CA PRO A 94 -7.30 -18.90 6.80
C PRO A 94 -6.03 -19.05 7.65
N LYS A 95 -5.39 -20.22 7.68
CA LYS A 95 -4.15 -20.46 8.41
C LYS A 95 -2.96 -19.79 7.71
N VAL A 96 -2.88 -19.91 6.38
CA VAL A 96 -1.88 -19.24 5.56
C VAL A 96 -2.05 -17.72 5.69
N MET A 97 -3.28 -17.24 5.60
CA MET A 97 -3.58 -15.83 5.77
C MET A 97 -3.25 -15.34 7.19
N ALA A 98 -3.52 -16.13 8.22
CA ALA A 98 -3.16 -15.79 9.60
C ALA A 98 -1.64 -15.59 9.76
N GLN A 99 -0.82 -16.44 9.14
CA GLN A 99 0.64 -16.27 9.13
C GLN A 99 1.06 -14.95 8.46
N LYS A 100 0.43 -14.60 7.34
CA LYS A 100 0.69 -13.33 6.64
C LYS A 100 0.28 -12.12 7.49
N ILE A 101 -0.88 -12.18 8.15
CA ILE A 101 -1.38 -11.13 9.06
C ILE A 101 -0.43 -10.93 10.24
N ASP A 102 0.01 -12.02 10.88
CA ASP A 102 0.95 -11.95 12.00
C ASP A 102 2.27 -11.30 11.57
N ALA A 103 2.82 -11.76 10.45
CA ALA A 103 4.07 -11.20 9.93
C ALA A 103 3.93 -9.70 9.59
N ALA A 104 2.83 -9.29 8.97
CA ALA A 104 2.58 -7.89 8.64
C ALA A 104 2.46 -7.02 9.92
N ALA A 105 1.63 -7.45 10.88
CA ALA A 105 1.39 -6.72 12.13
C ALA A 105 2.66 -6.61 12.98
N ASP A 106 3.44 -7.69 13.09
CA ASP A 106 4.68 -7.74 13.89
C ASP A 106 5.79 -6.86 13.29
N HIS A 107 5.66 -6.49 12.02
CA HIS A 107 6.62 -5.66 11.30
C HIS A 107 6.12 -4.24 10.99
N GLY A 108 5.02 -3.81 11.60
CA GLY A 108 4.57 -2.42 11.53
C GLY A 108 3.75 -2.06 10.29
N ILE A 109 3.15 -3.04 9.61
CA ILE A 109 2.15 -2.82 8.57
C ILE A 109 0.79 -2.72 9.26
N ASP A 110 0.08 -1.62 9.01
CA ASP A 110 -1.21 -1.31 9.63
C ASP A 110 -2.40 -1.82 8.80
N ALA A 111 -2.25 -1.94 7.48
CA ALA A 111 -3.34 -2.34 6.59
C ALA A 111 -2.88 -3.08 5.34
N PHE A 112 -3.69 -4.03 4.87
CA PHE A 112 -3.65 -4.52 3.51
C PHE A 112 -4.67 -3.77 2.66
N ILE A 113 -4.27 -3.34 1.46
CA ILE A 113 -5.16 -2.82 0.43
C ILE A 113 -5.25 -3.89 -0.64
N PHE A 114 -6.33 -4.66 -0.62
CA PHE A 114 -6.52 -5.72 -1.60
C PHE A 114 -6.77 -5.13 -2.98
N ASP A 115 -6.04 -5.60 -3.99
CA ASP A 115 -6.35 -5.39 -5.40
C ASP A 115 -7.62 -6.19 -5.68
N TRP A 116 -8.75 -5.49 -5.67
CA TRP A 116 -10.08 -6.07 -5.73
C TRP A 116 -10.65 -5.95 -7.14
N TYR A 117 -11.12 -7.07 -7.67
CA TYR A 117 -11.63 -7.15 -9.04
C TYR A 117 -13.12 -7.41 -9.03
N TYR A 118 -13.85 -6.62 -9.79
CA TYR A 118 -15.27 -6.81 -10.02
C TYR A 118 -15.65 -6.34 -11.42
N TYR A 119 -16.30 -7.22 -12.18
CA TYR A 119 -16.70 -6.98 -13.56
C TYR A 119 -18.23 -6.98 -13.70
N ASN A 120 -18.78 -6.74 -14.91
CA ASN A 120 -20.22 -6.70 -15.12
C ASN A 120 -20.97 -7.98 -14.70
N ASP A 121 -20.30 -9.12 -14.79
CA ASP A 121 -20.79 -10.46 -14.45
C ASP A 121 -20.40 -10.92 -13.03
N GLY A 122 -19.82 -10.05 -12.22
CA GLY A 122 -19.53 -10.31 -10.82
C GLY A 122 -18.05 -10.28 -10.44
N PRO A 123 -17.74 -10.78 -9.22
CA PRO A 123 -16.43 -10.68 -8.62
C PRO A 123 -15.39 -11.60 -9.26
N PHE A 124 -14.09 -11.28 -8.98
CA PHE A 124 -12.95 -12.08 -9.36
C PHE A 124 -11.86 -11.96 -8.29
N LEU A 125 -11.14 -13.04 -8.00
CA LEU A 125 -10.05 -13.12 -7.03
C LEU A 125 -10.42 -12.73 -5.57
N GLU A 126 -11.66 -13.02 -5.16
CA GLU A 126 -12.13 -12.63 -3.81
C GLU A 126 -11.79 -13.65 -2.72
N ARG A 127 -11.40 -14.89 -3.07
CA ARG A 127 -11.16 -15.95 -2.08
C ARG A 127 -10.14 -15.56 -0.99
N PRO A 128 -9.03 -14.86 -1.30
CA PRO A 128 -8.08 -14.41 -0.27
C PRO A 128 -8.70 -13.47 0.76
N ILE A 129 -9.67 -12.63 0.38
CA ILE A 129 -10.37 -11.78 1.35
C ILE A 129 -11.52 -12.53 2.03
N ASP A 130 -12.44 -13.16 1.27
CA ASP A 130 -13.69 -13.71 1.81
C ASP A 130 -13.47 -14.98 2.65
N ILE A 131 -12.56 -15.84 2.22
CA ILE A 131 -12.26 -17.12 2.85
C ILE A 131 -10.95 -17.03 3.64
N GLY A 132 -9.92 -16.41 3.10
CA GLY A 132 -8.64 -16.25 3.75
C GLY A 132 -8.72 -15.25 4.91
N PHE A 133 -8.73 -13.94 4.62
CA PHE A 133 -8.60 -12.87 5.61
C PHE A 133 -9.77 -12.80 6.59
N LEU A 134 -11.00 -12.75 6.09
CA LEU A 134 -12.18 -12.60 6.96
C LEU A 134 -12.43 -13.82 7.88
N LYS A 135 -11.86 -14.98 7.54
CA LYS A 135 -11.93 -16.19 8.37
C LYS A 135 -10.66 -16.46 9.19
N ALA A 136 -9.61 -15.68 8.99
CA ALA A 136 -8.40 -15.79 9.79
C ALA A 136 -8.69 -15.41 11.27
N PRO A 137 -8.22 -16.20 12.26
CA PRO A 137 -8.54 -15.98 13.67
C PRO A 137 -7.94 -14.68 14.24
N ASN A 138 -6.95 -14.11 13.56
CA ASN A 138 -6.21 -12.91 13.93
C ASN A 138 -6.46 -11.72 12.99
N ASN A 139 -7.55 -11.71 12.22
CA ASN A 139 -7.87 -10.65 11.26
C ASN A 139 -8.08 -9.26 11.89
N ASN A 140 -8.17 -9.19 13.21
CA ASN A 140 -8.26 -7.95 13.97
C ASN A 140 -6.90 -7.28 14.22
N ARG A 141 -5.76 -7.94 13.90
CA ARG A 141 -4.42 -7.41 14.14
C ARG A 141 -4.02 -6.31 13.15
N ILE A 142 -4.57 -6.34 11.93
CA ILE A 142 -4.38 -5.30 10.92
C ILE A 142 -5.70 -4.89 10.31
N LYS A 143 -5.70 -3.78 9.58
CA LYS A 143 -6.86 -3.34 8.81
C LYS A 143 -6.82 -3.89 7.40
N PHE A 144 -7.97 -3.83 6.70
CA PHE A 144 -8.03 -4.08 5.27
C PHE A 144 -8.89 -3.02 4.57
N ALA A 145 -8.61 -2.79 3.30
CA ALA A 145 -9.41 -1.97 2.42
C ALA A 145 -9.30 -2.52 1.00
N PHE A 146 -9.99 -1.89 0.06
CA PHE A 146 -9.95 -2.26 -1.34
C PHE A 146 -9.43 -1.14 -2.22
N MET A 147 -8.62 -1.51 -3.21
CA MET A 147 -8.43 -0.77 -4.44
C MET A 147 -9.13 -1.55 -5.55
N TRP A 148 -10.18 -0.98 -6.13
CA TRP A 148 -10.81 -1.60 -7.28
C TRP A 148 -9.89 -1.50 -8.49
N ALA A 149 -9.32 -2.66 -8.86
CA ALA A 149 -8.47 -2.84 -10.03
C ALA A 149 -9.37 -2.92 -11.29
N ASN A 150 -9.99 -1.80 -11.62
CA ASN A 150 -11.01 -1.64 -12.65
C ASN A 150 -10.45 -1.48 -14.08
N HIS A 151 -9.38 -2.23 -14.36
CA HIS A 151 -8.78 -2.30 -15.70
C HIS A 151 -9.23 -3.58 -16.44
N ASP A 152 -8.97 -3.61 -17.75
CA ASP A 152 -9.20 -4.80 -18.56
C ASP A 152 -8.33 -5.97 -18.07
N TRP A 153 -8.91 -7.15 -17.96
CA TRP A 153 -8.16 -8.37 -17.69
C TRP A 153 -7.90 -9.10 -19.00
N GLU A 154 -6.64 -9.11 -19.39
CA GLU A 154 -6.18 -9.74 -20.62
C GLU A 154 -5.50 -11.09 -20.32
N GLU A 155 -5.46 -11.98 -21.31
CA GLU A 155 -4.75 -13.25 -21.22
C GLU A 155 -3.24 -13.04 -21.40
N ILE A 156 -2.58 -12.69 -20.28
CA ILE A 156 -1.14 -12.38 -20.24
C ILE A 156 -0.36 -13.19 -19.18
N GLN A 157 -0.89 -14.31 -18.72
CA GLN A 157 -0.27 -15.18 -17.70
C GLN A 157 -0.03 -16.62 -18.19
N PRO A 158 1.09 -16.93 -18.88
CA PRO A 158 2.10 -16.03 -19.44
C PRO A 158 1.71 -15.47 -20.82
N TYR A 159 2.24 -14.31 -21.15
CA TYR A 159 2.08 -13.72 -22.49
C TYR A 159 3.19 -14.19 -23.44
N LYS A 160 2.81 -14.76 -24.57
CA LYS A 160 3.72 -15.09 -25.67
C LYS A 160 3.82 -13.91 -26.64
N ARG A 161 5.03 -13.40 -26.83
CA ARG A 161 5.27 -12.26 -27.71
C ARG A 161 4.84 -12.55 -29.17
N GLY A 162 4.19 -11.56 -29.78
CA GLY A 162 3.69 -11.68 -31.16
C GLY A 162 2.34 -12.40 -31.30
N THR A 163 1.76 -12.89 -30.20
CA THR A 163 0.38 -13.39 -30.23
C THR A 163 -0.62 -12.25 -29.95
N PRO A 164 -1.83 -12.32 -30.52
CA PRO A 164 -2.90 -11.38 -30.16
C PRO A 164 -3.22 -11.44 -28.66
N ARG A 165 -3.37 -10.29 -28.04
CA ARG A 165 -3.86 -10.21 -26.65
C ARG A 165 -5.36 -10.43 -26.63
N LYS A 166 -5.79 -11.39 -25.86
CA LYS A 166 -7.21 -11.72 -25.70
C LYS A 166 -7.75 -11.01 -24.47
N LEU A 167 -8.72 -10.13 -24.67
CA LEU A 167 -9.50 -9.55 -23.59
C LEU A 167 -10.39 -10.65 -23.00
N LEU A 168 -10.25 -10.90 -21.70
CA LEU A 168 -11.07 -11.86 -20.96
C LEU A 168 -12.22 -11.17 -20.23
N PHE A 169 -11.93 -10.08 -19.52
CA PHE A 169 -12.93 -9.32 -18.76
C PHE A 169 -12.71 -7.82 -18.95
N PRO A 170 -13.70 -7.08 -19.53
CA PRO A 170 -13.61 -5.63 -19.67
C PRO A 170 -13.65 -4.91 -18.32
N GLY A 171 -12.75 -3.96 -18.10
CA GLY A 171 -12.68 -3.15 -16.87
C GLY A 171 -13.88 -2.20 -16.68
N PRO A 172 -14.34 -1.50 -17.72
CA PRO A 172 -15.53 -0.66 -17.61
C PRO A 172 -16.78 -1.48 -17.27
N VAL A 173 -17.56 -1.02 -16.30
CA VAL A 173 -18.81 -1.67 -15.88
C VAL A 173 -20.03 -0.80 -16.22
N THR A 174 -21.21 -1.42 -16.25
CA THR A 174 -22.47 -0.66 -16.38
C THR A 174 -22.80 0.10 -15.10
N PRO A 175 -23.60 1.17 -15.16
CA PRO A 175 -24.08 1.87 -13.97
C PRO A 175 -24.78 0.95 -12.95
N GLU A 176 -25.53 -0.05 -13.44
CA GLU A 176 -26.22 -1.04 -12.60
C GLU A 176 -25.22 -1.97 -11.88
N ALA A 177 -24.14 -2.37 -12.56
CA ALA A 177 -23.09 -3.17 -11.95
C ALA A 177 -22.34 -2.35 -10.89
N PHE A 178 -22.03 -1.08 -11.17
CA PHE A 178 -21.42 -0.18 -10.18
C PHE A 178 -22.29 0.03 -8.94
N ASP A 179 -23.61 0.13 -9.14
CA ASP A 179 -24.57 0.27 -8.05
C ASP A 179 -24.57 -0.97 -7.14
N LYS A 180 -24.50 -2.18 -7.73
CA LYS A 180 -24.35 -3.45 -7.01
C LYS A 180 -23.01 -3.55 -6.27
N ILE A 181 -21.91 -3.04 -6.87
CA ILE A 181 -20.60 -2.93 -6.22
C ILE A 181 -20.74 -2.12 -4.92
N GLY A 182 -21.34 -0.92 -5.00
CA GLY A 182 -21.54 -0.07 -3.83
C GLY A 182 -22.39 -0.73 -2.74
N ASP A 183 -23.50 -1.37 -3.11
CA ASP A 183 -24.38 -2.08 -2.16
C ASP A 183 -23.64 -3.24 -1.47
N ARG A 184 -22.85 -4.01 -2.22
CA ARG A 184 -22.08 -5.12 -1.69
C ARG A 184 -20.99 -4.65 -0.72
N LEU A 185 -20.21 -3.63 -1.09
CA LEU A 185 -19.16 -3.08 -0.24
C LEU A 185 -19.72 -2.59 1.10
N ILE A 186 -20.83 -1.87 1.06
CA ILE A 186 -21.50 -1.35 2.26
C ILE A 186 -22.01 -2.49 3.14
N LYS A 187 -22.68 -3.48 2.55
CA LYS A 187 -23.32 -4.57 3.29
C LYS A 187 -22.33 -5.57 3.85
N GLU A 188 -21.31 -5.95 3.07
CA GLU A 188 -20.48 -7.12 3.38
C GLU A 188 -19.16 -6.74 4.04
N TYR A 189 -18.60 -5.54 3.74
CA TYR A 189 -17.24 -5.21 4.17
C TYR A 189 -17.13 -3.97 5.05
N PHE A 190 -17.78 -2.85 4.71
CA PHE A 190 -17.56 -1.59 5.42
C PHE A 190 -17.91 -1.62 6.89
N SER A 191 -18.84 -2.49 7.31
CA SER A 191 -19.21 -2.68 8.72
C SER A 191 -18.21 -3.53 9.50
N HIS A 192 -17.27 -4.23 8.83
CA HIS A 192 -16.30 -5.08 9.52
C HIS A 192 -15.37 -4.22 10.40
N PRO A 193 -15.08 -4.63 11.66
CA PRO A 193 -14.27 -3.82 12.59
C PRO A 193 -12.83 -3.61 12.11
N SER A 194 -12.31 -4.50 11.26
CA SER A 194 -10.99 -4.36 10.64
C SER A 194 -11.00 -3.60 9.32
N TYR A 195 -12.16 -3.14 8.81
CA TYR A 195 -12.17 -2.31 7.62
C TYR A 195 -11.47 -0.98 7.88
N TRP A 196 -10.52 -0.62 7.01
CA TRP A 196 -9.75 0.61 7.19
C TRP A 196 -10.59 1.85 6.95
N ARG A 197 -10.51 2.82 7.88
CA ARG A 197 -11.23 4.09 7.81
C ARG A 197 -10.27 5.24 8.01
N ILE A 198 -10.47 6.30 7.26
CA ILE A 198 -9.79 7.59 7.44
C ILE A 198 -10.85 8.56 7.98
N ASP A 199 -10.59 9.12 9.16
CA ASP A 199 -11.53 10.00 9.87
C ASP A 199 -12.93 9.37 10.02
N GLY A 200 -12.98 8.07 10.31
CA GLY A 200 -14.21 7.29 10.46
C GLY A 200 -14.88 6.87 9.14
N LYS A 201 -14.47 7.42 8.00
CA LYS A 201 -15.00 7.10 6.68
C LYS A 201 -14.33 5.86 6.10
N PRO A 202 -15.07 4.83 5.64
CA PRO A 202 -14.48 3.71 4.94
C PRO A 202 -13.63 4.20 3.76
N TYR A 203 -12.41 3.63 3.61
CA TYR A 203 -11.51 3.94 2.49
C TYR A 203 -11.81 3.03 1.31
N PHE A 204 -11.92 3.60 0.11
CA PHE A 204 -12.05 2.85 -1.14
C PHE A 204 -11.27 3.54 -2.26
N SER A 205 -10.44 2.79 -2.97
CA SER A 205 -9.58 3.33 -4.02
C SER A 205 -9.98 2.83 -5.40
N PHE A 206 -9.75 3.66 -6.42
CA PHE A 206 -9.93 3.34 -7.83
C PHE A 206 -8.58 3.33 -8.53
N TYR A 207 -8.31 2.25 -9.27
CA TYR A 207 -7.04 2.11 -9.98
C TYR A 207 -7.00 2.89 -11.29
N ASP A 208 -8.00 2.71 -12.18
CA ASP A 208 -8.02 3.31 -13.52
C ASP A 208 -9.17 4.31 -13.68
N LEU A 209 -8.84 5.61 -13.64
CA LEU A 209 -9.79 6.69 -13.84
C LEU A 209 -10.35 6.73 -15.26
N THR A 210 -9.58 6.30 -16.27
CA THR A 210 -10.05 6.27 -17.66
C THR A 210 -11.10 5.18 -17.85
N SER A 211 -10.89 4.01 -17.25
CA SER A 211 -11.84 2.91 -17.23
C SER A 211 -13.12 3.30 -16.46
N LEU A 212 -12.95 4.01 -15.33
CA LEU A 212 -14.09 4.55 -14.57
C LEU A 212 -14.92 5.52 -15.40
N LEU A 213 -14.29 6.45 -16.12
CA LEU A 213 -15.01 7.36 -17.03
C LEU A 213 -15.75 6.62 -18.15
N LYS A 214 -15.16 5.59 -18.73
CA LYS A 214 -15.82 4.77 -19.76
C LYS A 214 -17.08 4.09 -19.23
N SER A 215 -17.15 3.76 -17.95
CA SER A 215 -18.32 3.14 -17.32
C SER A 215 -19.56 4.05 -17.36
N PHE A 216 -19.37 5.38 -17.37
CA PHE A 216 -20.48 6.35 -17.28
C PHE A 216 -20.56 7.31 -18.48
N GLY A 217 -19.55 7.34 -19.34
CA GLY A 217 -19.52 8.11 -20.58
C GLY A 217 -19.15 9.59 -20.44
N SER A 218 -19.27 10.22 -19.27
CA SER A 218 -18.85 11.61 -19.03
C SER A 218 -18.36 11.84 -17.60
N VAL A 219 -17.67 12.95 -17.37
CA VAL A 219 -17.20 13.37 -16.04
C VAL A 219 -18.38 13.62 -15.11
N GLU A 220 -19.42 14.30 -15.60
CA GLU A 220 -20.62 14.64 -14.82
C GLU A 220 -21.38 13.38 -14.39
N ALA A 221 -21.58 12.42 -15.29
CA ALA A 221 -22.25 11.16 -14.98
C ALA A 221 -21.43 10.31 -14.01
N THR A 222 -20.09 10.27 -14.17
CA THR A 222 -19.18 9.60 -13.26
C THR A 222 -19.22 10.25 -11.87
N ARG A 223 -19.18 11.57 -11.79
CA ARG A 223 -19.31 12.30 -10.52
C ARG A 223 -20.64 11.99 -9.83
N ALA A 224 -21.74 12.00 -10.55
CA ALA A 224 -23.07 11.67 -9.99
C ALA A 224 -23.11 10.24 -9.44
N ALA A 225 -22.46 9.27 -10.11
CA ALA A 225 -22.37 7.89 -9.64
C ALA A 225 -21.54 7.79 -8.34
N LEU A 226 -20.41 8.51 -8.25
CA LEU A 226 -19.60 8.57 -7.04
C LEU A 226 -20.33 9.24 -5.87
N ASP A 227 -21.07 10.33 -6.14
CA ASP A 227 -21.88 11.01 -5.13
C ASP A 227 -23.05 10.13 -4.64
N LYS A 228 -23.68 9.35 -5.54
CA LYS A 228 -24.66 8.33 -5.17
C LYS A 228 -24.07 7.27 -4.26
N PHE A 229 -22.85 6.80 -4.54
CA PHE A 229 -22.15 5.83 -3.68
C PHE A 229 -21.87 6.40 -2.29
N ARG A 230 -21.40 7.67 -2.20
CA ARG A 230 -21.24 8.35 -0.90
C ARG A 230 -22.55 8.46 -0.13
N ALA A 231 -23.64 8.84 -0.83
CA ALA A 231 -24.97 8.95 -0.22
C ALA A 231 -25.46 7.60 0.35
N LYS A 232 -25.24 6.49 -0.37
CA LYS A 232 -25.55 5.14 0.12
C LYS A 232 -24.77 4.80 1.40
N ALA A 233 -23.47 5.10 1.44
CA ALA A 233 -22.65 4.88 2.63
C ALA A 233 -23.16 5.70 3.82
N THR A 234 -23.52 6.96 3.60
CA THR A 234 -24.10 7.82 4.63
C THR A 234 -25.46 7.30 5.11
N ALA A 235 -26.33 6.85 4.20
CA ALA A 235 -27.62 6.24 4.55
C ALA A 235 -27.46 4.94 5.37
N ALA A 236 -26.35 4.23 5.18
CA ALA A 236 -25.98 3.04 5.98
C ALA A 236 -25.36 3.37 7.33
N GLY A 237 -25.27 4.65 7.72
CA GLY A 237 -24.78 5.09 9.03
C GLY A 237 -23.28 5.43 9.11
N PHE A 238 -22.56 5.44 8.00
CA PHE A 238 -21.17 5.91 7.97
C PHE A 238 -21.12 7.45 7.92
N PRO A 239 -20.11 8.12 8.48
CA PRO A 239 -19.97 9.58 8.43
C PRO A 239 -19.66 10.10 7.02
N GLY A 240 -19.54 9.22 6.05
CA GLY A 240 -19.20 9.45 4.65
C GLY A 240 -18.41 8.30 4.07
N LEU A 241 -17.80 8.52 2.92
CA LEU A 241 -16.92 7.57 2.24
C LEU A 241 -15.65 8.31 1.79
N HIS A 242 -14.48 7.75 2.08
CA HIS A 242 -13.21 8.30 1.62
C HIS A 242 -12.84 7.64 0.28
N LEU A 243 -12.97 8.37 -0.81
CA LEU A 243 -12.62 7.91 -2.15
C LEU A 243 -11.21 8.36 -2.51
N ASN A 244 -10.37 7.40 -2.85
CA ASN A 244 -8.99 7.62 -3.28
C ASN A 244 -8.84 7.27 -4.77
N ALA A 245 -7.98 7.99 -5.48
CA ALA A 245 -7.63 7.68 -6.85
C ALA A 245 -6.14 7.32 -6.96
N VAL A 246 -5.84 6.20 -7.62
CA VAL A 246 -4.49 5.94 -8.11
C VAL A 246 -4.24 6.84 -9.32
N VAL A 247 -3.12 7.55 -9.31
CA VAL A 247 -2.74 8.44 -10.41
C VAL A 247 -1.41 8.00 -11.00
N TRP A 248 -1.24 8.15 -12.30
CA TRP A 248 0.00 7.82 -13.00
C TRP A 248 0.26 8.74 -14.21
N GLY A 249 1.54 8.79 -14.63
CA GLY A 249 1.99 9.51 -15.82
C GLY A 249 2.41 8.59 -16.96
N ASN A 250 2.69 7.30 -16.69
CA ASN A 250 3.07 6.28 -17.67
C ASN A 250 2.10 5.11 -17.58
N ALA A 251 1.52 4.72 -18.71
CA ALA A 251 0.77 3.48 -18.83
C ALA A 251 1.75 2.28 -18.85
N ILE A 252 1.40 1.21 -18.15
CA ILE A 252 2.17 -0.04 -18.06
C ILE A 252 1.40 -1.17 -18.72
N LEU A 253 0.19 -1.44 -18.24
CA LEU A 253 -0.67 -2.45 -18.82
C LEU A 253 -1.16 -2.00 -20.21
N PRO A 254 -1.39 -2.94 -21.13
CA PRO A 254 -1.74 -2.60 -22.51
C PRO A 254 -3.03 -1.78 -22.67
N SER A 255 -3.98 -1.99 -21.77
CA SER A 255 -5.27 -1.30 -21.78
C SER A 255 -5.26 0.06 -21.07
N GLU A 256 -4.22 0.36 -20.29
CA GLU A 256 -4.10 1.61 -19.55
C GLU A 256 -3.96 2.82 -20.46
N LYS A 257 -4.59 3.91 -20.06
CA LYS A 257 -4.46 5.21 -20.72
C LYS A 257 -4.27 6.29 -19.68
N VAL A 258 -3.26 7.12 -19.89
CA VAL A 258 -3.05 8.29 -19.04
C VAL A 258 -4.14 9.32 -19.34
N PRO A 259 -4.91 9.80 -18.34
CA PRO A 259 -5.84 10.91 -18.53
C PRO A 259 -5.10 12.16 -19.05
N ALA A 260 -5.73 12.90 -19.96
CA ALA A 260 -5.13 14.14 -20.52
C ALA A 260 -4.83 15.19 -19.44
N ASP A 261 -5.73 15.33 -18.46
CA ASP A 261 -5.55 16.19 -17.28
C ASP A 261 -6.02 15.46 -16.02
N PRO A 262 -5.12 14.68 -15.38
CA PRO A 262 -5.47 13.93 -14.18
C PRO A 262 -5.77 14.83 -12.97
N VAL A 263 -5.21 16.04 -12.92
CA VAL A 263 -5.44 17.00 -11.84
C VAL A 263 -6.87 17.52 -11.88
N LYS A 264 -7.27 18.00 -13.06
CA LYS A 264 -8.66 18.44 -13.28
C LYS A 264 -9.64 17.31 -13.03
N LEU A 265 -9.33 16.11 -13.50
CA LEU A 265 -10.21 14.94 -13.36
C LEU A 265 -10.40 14.53 -11.89
N VAL A 266 -9.34 14.47 -11.09
CA VAL A 266 -9.42 14.21 -9.64
C VAL A 266 -10.31 15.22 -8.94
N LYS A 267 -10.16 16.51 -9.27
CA LYS A 267 -10.99 17.60 -8.72
C LYS A 267 -12.46 17.48 -9.13
N ASP A 268 -12.72 17.31 -10.42
CA ASP A 268 -14.07 17.26 -10.97
C ASP A 268 -14.86 16.04 -10.45
N LEU A 269 -14.18 14.91 -10.30
CA LEU A 269 -14.77 13.70 -9.73
C LEU A 269 -14.87 13.74 -8.19
N GLY A 270 -14.20 14.71 -7.53
CA GLY A 270 -14.30 14.96 -6.09
C GLY A 270 -13.69 13.85 -5.26
N PHE A 271 -12.52 13.37 -5.63
CA PHE A 271 -11.76 12.44 -4.81
C PHE A 271 -11.25 13.12 -3.54
N ASP A 272 -11.16 12.35 -2.44
CA ASP A 272 -10.71 12.84 -1.13
C ASP A 272 -9.19 12.78 -0.97
N SER A 273 -8.51 11.92 -1.75
CA SER A 273 -7.06 11.80 -1.80
C SER A 273 -6.60 11.12 -3.10
N VAL A 274 -5.30 11.19 -3.36
CA VAL A 274 -4.65 10.46 -4.46
C VAL A 274 -3.46 9.67 -3.95
N THR A 275 -3.05 8.65 -4.71
CA THR A 275 -1.89 7.82 -4.41
C THR A 275 -1.22 7.32 -5.69
N SER A 276 -0.05 6.71 -5.56
CA SER A 276 0.61 5.91 -6.59
C SER A 276 0.54 4.44 -6.27
N TYR A 277 0.45 3.57 -7.28
CA TYR A 277 0.52 2.12 -7.10
C TYR A 277 1.97 1.64 -7.11
N VAL A 278 2.74 2.00 -8.13
CA VAL A 278 4.13 1.57 -8.35
C VAL A 278 4.97 2.70 -8.95
N TRP A 279 6.28 2.74 -8.66
CA TRP A 279 7.17 3.82 -9.09
C TRP A 279 7.26 4.00 -10.60
N ILE A 280 7.22 2.89 -11.35
CA ILE A 280 7.37 2.93 -12.81
C ILE A 280 6.22 3.64 -13.53
N HIS A 281 5.09 3.86 -12.88
CA HIS A 281 4.05 4.76 -13.36
C HIS A 281 4.52 6.24 -13.44
N HIS A 282 5.62 6.58 -12.79
CA HIS A 282 6.08 7.97 -12.62
C HIS A 282 7.53 8.19 -13.01
N CYS A 283 8.31 7.13 -13.16
CA CYS A 283 9.69 7.22 -13.59
C CYS A 283 9.99 6.20 -14.70
N ALA A 284 10.86 6.60 -15.62
CA ALA A 284 11.32 5.69 -16.66
C ALA A 284 12.39 4.74 -16.11
N LEU A 285 12.40 3.52 -16.63
CA LEU A 285 13.49 2.57 -16.46
C LEU A 285 14.31 2.57 -17.77
N PRO A 286 15.41 3.33 -17.86
CA PRO A 286 16.12 3.52 -19.14
C PRO A 286 16.95 2.32 -19.58
N GLN A 287 17.22 1.38 -18.67
CA GLN A 287 18.08 0.22 -18.91
C GLN A 287 17.33 -1.06 -18.59
N LEU A 288 17.72 -2.17 -19.24
CA LEU A 288 17.14 -3.49 -18.99
C LEU A 288 17.16 -3.83 -17.48
N GLN A 289 18.21 -3.42 -16.79
CA GLN A 289 18.39 -3.47 -15.35
C GLN A 289 18.66 -2.06 -14.82
N THR A 290 17.62 -1.32 -14.48
CA THR A 290 17.75 0.03 -13.92
C THR A 290 18.02 -0.08 -12.41
N ASP A 291 19.01 0.65 -11.92
CA ASP A 291 19.36 0.68 -10.51
C ASP A 291 18.21 1.17 -9.62
N TYR A 292 18.00 0.51 -8.48
CA TYR A 292 16.90 0.80 -7.54
C TYR A 292 16.90 2.26 -7.07
N ASN A 293 18.07 2.80 -6.72
CA ASN A 293 18.17 4.19 -6.26
C ASN A 293 17.86 5.19 -7.39
N GLN A 294 18.21 4.85 -8.65
CA GLN A 294 17.82 5.69 -9.79
C GLN A 294 16.29 5.74 -9.97
N ALA A 295 15.61 4.61 -9.84
CA ALA A 295 14.15 4.55 -9.90
C ALA A 295 13.51 5.29 -8.71
N ARG A 296 14.02 5.07 -7.49
CA ARG A 296 13.60 5.79 -6.28
C ARG A 296 13.70 7.30 -6.46
N ASP A 297 14.85 7.79 -6.91
CA ASP A 297 15.09 9.22 -7.05
C ASP A 297 14.23 9.82 -8.18
N GLY A 298 13.93 9.02 -9.22
CA GLY A 298 12.96 9.38 -10.25
C GLY A 298 11.56 9.58 -9.68
N TYR A 299 11.10 8.65 -8.87
CA TYR A 299 9.81 8.76 -8.20
C TYR A 299 9.77 9.91 -7.18
N PHE A 300 10.83 10.14 -6.43
CA PHE A 300 10.87 11.24 -5.46
C PHE A 300 10.77 12.61 -6.14
N ARG A 301 11.39 12.80 -7.31
CA ARG A 301 11.20 14.02 -8.11
C ARG A 301 9.74 14.19 -8.55
N TYR A 302 9.08 13.11 -8.94
CA TYR A 302 7.64 13.14 -9.23
C TYR A 302 6.84 13.55 -7.99
N TRP A 303 7.08 12.91 -6.84
CA TRP A 303 6.38 13.20 -5.59
C TRP A 303 6.54 14.67 -5.17
N ASP A 304 7.74 15.23 -5.27
CA ASP A 304 7.99 16.64 -4.95
C ASP A 304 7.10 17.59 -5.78
N GLY A 305 6.81 17.22 -7.04
CA GLY A 305 5.87 17.97 -7.88
C GLY A 305 4.38 17.62 -7.66
N ALA A 306 4.08 16.39 -7.23
CA ALA A 306 2.72 15.90 -7.13
C ALA A 306 2.02 16.28 -5.82
N LYS A 307 2.76 16.38 -4.71
CA LYS A 307 2.22 16.56 -3.36
C LYS A 307 1.25 17.74 -3.22
N ASP A 308 1.47 18.82 -3.99
CA ASP A 308 0.64 20.04 -3.96
C ASP A 308 -0.21 20.22 -5.21
N LYS A 309 0.00 19.35 -6.22
CA LYS A 309 -0.58 19.52 -7.56
C LYS A 309 -2.06 19.20 -7.61
N PHE A 310 -2.52 18.16 -6.87
CA PHE A 310 -3.87 17.65 -6.97
C PHE A 310 -4.89 18.40 -6.11
N GLY A 311 -4.46 19.28 -5.19
CA GLY A 311 -5.33 20.00 -4.28
C GLY A 311 -6.02 19.12 -3.23
N VAL A 312 -5.65 17.85 -3.15
CA VAL A 312 -6.05 16.85 -2.14
C VAL A 312 -4.80 16.14 -1.62
N PRO A 313 -4.86 15.52 -0.43
CA PRO A 313 -3.74 14.76 0.11
C PRO A 313 -3.20 13.72 -0.87
N TYR A 314 -1.88 13.67 -0.98
CA TYR A 314 -1.16 12.64 -1.75
C TYR A 314 -0.54 11.63 -0.79
N PHE A 315 -0.87 10.35 -0.95
CA PHE A 315 -0.28 9.24 -0.20
C PHE A 315 0.87 8.65 -1.02
N PRO A 316 2.14 8.83 -0.61
CA PRO A 316 3.28 8.33 -1.36
C PRO A 316 3.33 6.81 -1.38
N ASN A 317 4.08 6.29 -2.36
CA ASN A 317 4.37 4.87 -2.52
C ASN A 317 5.86 4.59 -2.31
N VAL A 318 6.18 3.46 -1.69
CA VAL A 318 7.51 2.85 -1.77
C VAL A 318 7.38 1.51 -2.47
N THR A 319 8.04 1.40 -3.63
CA THR A 319 8.06 0.18 -4.44
C THR A 319 9.28 -0.67 -4.04
N MET A 320 9.08 -1.97 -3.85
CA MET A 320 10.15 -2.90 -3.50
C MET A 320 11.02 -3.29 -4.69
N GLY A 321 10.40 -3.43 -5.84
CA GLY A 321 11.07 -3.87 -7.06
C GLY A 321 10.13 -3.80 -8.27
N TRP A 322 10.65 -4.18 -9.43
CA TRP A 322 9.88 -4.36 -10.65
C TRP A 322 10.56 -5.38 -11.55
N ASP A 323 9.94 -6.53 -11.75
CA ASP A 323 10.40 -7.59 -12.63
C ASP A 323 9.22 -8.46 -13.09
N PRO A 324 8.51 -8.09 -14.18
CA PRO A 324 7.36 -8.86 -14.66
C PRO A 324 7.76 -10.05 -15.55
N SER A 325 9.04 -10.43 -15.56
CA SER A 325 9.54 -11.54 -16.39
C SER A 325 8.88 -12.90 -16.15
N PRO A 326 8.34 -13.23 -14.95
CA PRO A 326 7.55 -14.45 -14.76
C PRO A 326 6.26 -14.48 -15.60
N ARG A 327 5.66 -13.33 -15.88
CA ARG A 327 4.47 -13.21 -16.77
C ARG A 327 4.80 -13.28 -18.25
N ALA A 328 6.07 -13.16 -18.63
CA ALA A 328 6.54 -13.37 -20.01
C ALA A 328 6.66 -14.86 -20.31
N HIS A 329 6.34 -15.28 -21.56
CA HIS A 329 6.59 -16.65 -21.99
C HIS A 329 8.09 -16.96 -21.91
N GLN A 330 8.46 -18.02 -21.20
CA GLN A 330 9.84 -18.24 -20.78
C GLN A 330 10.83 -18.60 -21.91
N ASP A 331 10.34 -19.00 -23.07
CA ASP A 331 11.17 -19.31 -24.24
C ASP A 331 11.31 -18.12 -25.21
N ASP A 332 10.60 -17.00 -24.97
CA ASP A 332 10.74 -15.80 -25.79
C ASP A 332 11.97 -14.99 -25.35
N ALA A 333 12.66 -14.34 -26.31
CA ALA A 333 13.73 -13.41 -25.96
C ALA A 333 13.20 -12.25 -25.13
N TYR A 334 13.89 -11.93 -24.01
CA TYR A 334 13.47 -10.87 -23.11
C TYR A 334 14.13 -9.53 -23.47
N GLY A 335 13.40 -8.45 -23.29
CA GLY A 335 13.82 -7.08 -23.54
C GLY A 335 12.67 -6.11 -23.30
N ASN A 336 12.86 -4.84 -23.64
CA ASN A 336 11.80 -3.83 -23.49
C ASN A 336 10.89 -3.78 -24.73
N PHE A 337 9.86 -4.62 -24.74
CA PHE A 337 8.90 -4.76 -25.85
C PHE A 337 7.45 -4.47 -25.43
N GLY A 338 7.26 -3.83 -24.29
CA GLY A 338 5.97 -3.63 -23.63
C GLY A 338 5.60 -4.78 -22.70
N TYR A 339 4.74 -4.50 -21.73
CA TYR A 339 4.37 -5.43 -20.66
C TYR A 339 3.90 -6.79 -21.20
N PRO A 340 4.37 -7.91 -20.61
CA PRO A 340 5.27 -8.04 -19.47
C PRO A 340 6.78 -8.05 -19.82
N PHE A 341 7.14 -7.76 -21.06
CA PHE A 341 8.52 -7.62 -21.51
C PHE A 341 8.96 -6.17 -21.31
N THR A 342 9.32 -5.81 -20.09
CA THR A 342 9.76 -4.45 -19.74
C THR A 342 11.14 -4.44 -19.13
N ASN A 343 11.78 -3.28 -19.10
CA ASN A 343 12.95 -3.08 -18.25
C ASN A 343 12.60 -3.37 -16.78
N THR A 344 13.59 -3.81 -16.00
CA THR A 344 13.46 -4.24 -14.61
C THR A 344 14.21 -3.31 -13.66
N ILE A 345 13.85 -3.32 -12.39
CA ILE A 345 14.63 -2.71 -11.30
C ILE A 345 15.59 -3.76 -10.76
N SER A 346 16.86 -3.37 -10.58
CA SER A 346 17.92 -4.20 -10.02
C SER A 346 18.55 -3.56 -8.80
N GLY A 347 19.21 -4.37 -7.97
CA GLY A 347 19.88 -3.89 -6.76
C GLY A 347 18.92 -3.42 -5.67
N ASN A 348 17.66 -3.84 -5.72
CA ASN A 348 16.64 -3.62 -4.70
C ASN A 348 16.90 -4.51 -3.45
N THR A 349 17.99 -4.26 -2.75
CA THR A 349 18.32 -5.00 -1.52
C THR A 349 17.50 -4.50 -0.32
N PRO A 350 17.37 -5.31 0.75
CA PRO A 350 16.69 -4.87 1.97
C PRO A 350 17.24 -3.56 2.56
N GLU A 351 18.56 -3.32 2.44
CA GLU A 351 19.22 -2.10 2.93
C GLU A 351 18.79 -0.87 2.10
N ARG A 352 18.76 -0.99 0.78
CA ARG A 352 18.32 0.11 -0.10
C ARG A 352 16.82 0.37 0.03
N PHE A 353 16.04 -0.69 0.23
CA PHE A 353 14.62 -0.54 0.54
C PHE A 353 14.41 0.18 1.87
N LYS A 354 15.17 -0.19 2.92
CA LYS A 354 15.17 0.51 4.22
C LYS A 354 15.49 2.00 4.05
N GLU A 355 16.52 2.33 3.28
CA GLU A 355 16.87 3.73 2.97
C GLU A 355 15.70 4.47 2.31
N ALA A 356 15.01 3.84 1.35
CA ALA A 356 13.83 4.44 0.71
C ALA A 356 12.69 4.70 1.70
N LEU A 357 12.47 3.78 2.65
CA LEU A 357 11.50 3.96 3.74
C LEU A 357 11.88 5.10 4.68
N GLU A 358 13.15 5.20 5.08
CA GLU A 358 13.67 6.28 5.96
C GLU A 358 13.52 7.65 5.29
N LEU A 359 13.90 7.76 4.02
CA LEU A 359 13.75 8.98 3.24
C LEU A 359 12.26 9.38 3.09
N THR A 360 11.38 8.40 2.90
CA THR A 360 9.93 8.63 2.84
C THR A 360 9.38 9.07 4.18
N LYS A 361 9.76 8.41 5.29
CA LYS A 361 9.39 8.80 6.66
C LYS A 361 9.79 10.25 6.93
N LYS A 362 11.03 10.61 6.63
CA LYS A 362 11.54 11.99 6.79
C LYS A 362 10.69 13.01 6.02
N ARG A 363 10.30 12.71 4.77
CA ARG A 363 9.47 13.59 3.94
C ARG A 363 8.04 13.72 4.49
N LEU A 364 7.44 12.62 4.97
CA LEU A 364 6.11 12.65 5.60
C LEU A 364 6.09 13.45 6.89
N LEU A 365 7.12 13.30 7.72
CA LEU A 365 7.23 14.05 8.99
C LEU A 365 7.52 15.54 8.77
N ALA A 366 8.17 15.90 7.69
CA ALA A 366 8.43 17.30 7.32
C ALA A 366 7.15 18.05 6.89
N ASN A 367 6.05 17.34 6.57
CA ASN A 367 4.75 17.94 6.27
C ASN A 367 3.87 17.96 7.53
N PRO A 368 3.67 19.13 8.20
CA PRO A 368 3.00 19.17 9.50
C PRO A 368 1.50 18.95 9.42
N THR A 369 0.87 19.18 8.27
CA THR A 369 -0.60 19.24 8.11
C THR A 369 -1.20 18.10 7.28
N GLY A 370 -0.37 17.31 6.59
CA GLY A 370 -0.84 16.22 5.73
C GLY A 370 -1.11 14.92 6.49
N PRO A 371 -2.01 14.06 6.00
CA PRO A 371 -2.15 12.71 6.51
C PRO A 371 -0.84 11.94 6.32
N ARG A 372 -0.43 11.24 7.36
CA ARG A 372 0.79 10.44 7.37
C ARG A 372 0.46 9.00 6.98
N ILE A 373 0.24 8.79 5.69
CA ILE A 373 -0.08 7.48 5.12
C ILE A 373 0.98 7.16 4.07
N LEU A 374 1.53 5.97 4.15
CA LEU A 374 2.47 5.38 3.19
C LEU A 374 1.84 4.11 2.61
N ASN A 375 1.86 3.97 1.30
CA ASN A 375 1.52 2.73 0.61
C ASN A 375 2.80 2.02 0.14
N ILE A 376 2.88 0.71 0.35
CA ILE A 376 3.99 -0.12 -0.16
C ILE A 376 3.47 -0.98 -1.31
N ASN A 377 4.15 -0.95 -2.43
CA ASN A 377 3.97 -1.91 -3.50
C ASN A 377 5.09 -2.95 -3.43
N CYS A 378 4.78 -4.15 -3.04
CA CYS A 378 3.52 -4.76 -2.71
C CYS A 378 3.74 -5.78 -1.58
N TRP A 379 2.68 -6.33 -0.98
CA TRP A 379 2.81 -7.46 -0.06
C TRP A 379 3.29 -8.70 -0.81
N ASN A 380 2.68 -9.02 -1.96
CA ASN A 380 2.84 -10.31 -2.64
C ASN A 380 2.79 -10.27 -4.17
N GLU A 381 3.15 -9.16 -4.83
CA GLU A 381 3.25 -9.16 -6.31
C GLU A 381 4.53 -9.88 -6.78
N TRP A 382 4.58 -11.20 -6.53
CA TRP A 382 5.72 -12.06 -6.88
C TRP A 382 6.04 -12.06 -8.37
N THR A 383 5.01 -12.08 -9.21
CA THR A 383 5.15 -12.11 -10.67
C THR A 383 5.56 -10.78 -11.29
N GLU A 384 5.55 -9.70 -10.50
CA GLU A 384 6.12 -8.40 -10.85
C GLU A 384 7.40 -8.07 -10.06
N GLY A 385 7.89 -9.03 -9.27
CA GLY A 385 9.14 -8.87 -8.51
C GLY A 385 9.05 -7.86 -7.37
N SER A 386 7.83 -7.56 -6.89
CA SER A 386 7.58 -6.62 -5.80
C SER A 386 6.81 -7.32 -4.67
N HIS A 387 7.54 -7.85 -3.69
CA HIS A 387 6.93 -8.60 -2.59
C HIS A 387 7.66 -8.38 -1.26
N LEU A 388 6.89 -8.11 -0.19
CA LEU A 388 7.35 -8.08 1.21
C LEU A 388 7.36 -9.49 1.81
N GLU A 389 6.55 -10.40 1.29
CA GLU A 389 6.57 -11.80 1.72
C GLU A 389 7.99 -12.35 1.63
N PRO A 390 8.45 -13.09 2.67
CA PRO A 390 9.84 -13.54 2.73
C PRO A 390 10.18 -14.52 1.61
N ASP A 391 11.35 -14.32 1.02
CA ASP A 391 11.94 -15.23 0.04
C ASP A 391 13.15 -15.99 0.63
N THR A 392 13.60 -17.03 -0.08
CA THR A 392 14.73 -17.86 0.38
C THR A 392 16.09 -17.17 0.28
N VAL A 393 16.18 -16.05 -0.43
CA VAL A 393 17.42 -15.27 -0.61
C VAL A 393 17.58 -14.24 0.51
N ASN A 394 16.49 -13.50 0.78
CA ASN A 394 16.51 -12.37 1.71
C ASN A 394 15.93 -12.71 3.09
N GLY A 395 15.24 -13.86 3.25
CA GLY A 395 14.55 -14.19 4.49
C GLY A 395 13.51 -13.11 4.84
N MET A 396 13.47 -12.71 6.10
CA MET A 396 12.54 -11.69 6.62
C MET A 396 13.03 -10.25 6.47
N ARG A 397 14.21 -10.01 5.90
CA ARG A 397 14.91 -8.71 5.97
C ARG A 397 14.14 -7.52 5.38
N TYR A 398 13.25 -7.72 4.41
CA TYR A 398 12.38 -6.65 3.92
C TYR A 398 11.33 -6.25 4.95
N LEU A 399 10.71 -7.21 5.62
CA LEU A 399 9.78 -6.95 6.71
C LEU A 399 10.50 -6.32 7.92
N GLU A 400 11.69 -6.81 8.24
CA GLU A 400 12.54 -6.21 9.28
C GLU A 400 12.89 -4.76 8.98
N ALA A 401 13.12 -4.40 7.71
CA ALA A 401 13.35 -3.03 7.30
C ALA A 401 12.11 -2.14 7.56
N VAL A 402 10.90 -2.64 7.30
CA VAL A 402 9.66 -1.92 7.64
C VAL A 402 9.53 -1.72 9.15
N ARG A 403 9.74 -2.78 9.93
CA ARG A 403 9.71 -2.74 11.40
C ARG A 403 10.69 -1.71 11.95
N ASP A 404 11.94 -1.75 11.52
CA ASP A 404 12.99 -0.87 12.01
C ASP A 404 12.70 0.61 11.75
N VAL A 405 11.96 0.91 10.69
CA VAL A 405 11.64 2.29 10.33
C VAL A 405 10.34 2.76 10.99
N PHE A 406 9.30 1.93 11.06
CA PHE A 406 7.95 2.37 11.41
C PHE A 406 7.38 1.76 12.70
N ALA A 407 7.78 0.54 13.08
CA ALA A 407 7.33 0.01 14.34
C ALA A 407 7.97 0.83 15.47
N SER A 408 7.14 1.42 16.32
CA SER A 408 7.61 1.99 17.57
C SER A 408 8.18 0.84 18.39
N GLY A 409 9.51 0.76 18.49
CA GLY A 409 10.14 -0.29 19.26
C GLY A 409 9.54 -0.34 20.66
N PRO A 410 9.36 -1.52 21.28
CA PRO A 410 9.31 -1.58 22.72
C PRO A 410 10.65 -0.98 23.17
N GLU A 411 10.60 0.04 24.04
CA GLU A 411 11.78 0.47 24.78
C GLU A 411 12.52 -0.80 25.22
N SER A 412 13.72 -0.97 24.71
CA SER A 412 14.58 -2.08 25.11
C SER A 412 14.73 -1.97 26.64
N LYS A 413 13.91 -2.70 27.40
CA LYS A 413 14.19 -2.96 28.79
C LYS A 413 15.52 -3.73 28.80
N LYS A 414 16.60 -2.98 28.99
CA LYS A 414 17.88 -3.53 29.43
C LYS A 414 17.75 -4.05 30.86
#